data_1d0ea29ac03c06170d85baadcb54c624
#
_entry.id   1d0ea29ac03c06170d85baadcb54c624
#
_cell.length_a   1.000
_cell.length_b   1.000
_cell.length_c   1.000
_cell.angle_alpha   90.00
_cell.angle_beta   90.00
_cell.angle_gamma   90.00
#
_symmetry.space_group_name_H-M   'P 1'
#
loop_
_entity.id
_entity.type
_entity.pdbx_description
1 polymer ?
#
loop_
_entity_poly.entity_id
_entity_poly.type
_entity_poly.pdbx_seq_one_letter_code
_entity_poly.pdbx_strand_id
1 'polypeptide(L)'
;VFPVIIIIIVYAVIKIFIPPVSELNKYLPMITGILISQLYLQLKRPISLIDWKLIILSSKTLKLAVLVLFILIYGAFISSPLPDGSFIMDHMKDELSFMGIPLFFVIILIPFISGITTGLAVGFVGASFPIIVNLAGGDTGYLVLAYGFGYIGMILSPVHVCLVVTAEHFKTDAGVTIKSLLKPAFFLMGGIIIIS
;
A
#
# COMPACT_ATOMS: atom_id res chain seq x y z
N VAL A 1 7.12 0.00 -18.96
CA VAL A 1 7.08 1.45 -18.68
C VAL A 1 5.94 2.14 -19.40
N PHE A 2 5.73 1.88 -20.73
CA PHE A 2 4.68 2.52 -21.54
C PHE A 2 3.25 2.46 -20.94
N PRO A 3 2.76 1.32 -20.44
CA PRO A 3 1.41 1.25 -19.87
C PRO A 3 1.19 2.20 -18.71
N VAL A 4 2.20 2.36 -17.84
CA VAL A 4 2.13 3.26 -16.67
C VAL A 4 2.06 4.72 -17.13
N ILE A 5 2.87 5.08 -18.13
CA ILE A 5 2.88 6.44 -18.69
C ILE A 5 1.50 6.78 -19.29
N ILE A 6 0.88 5.84 -20.00
CA ILE A 6 -0.46 6.02 -20.56
C ILE A 6 -1.49 6.31 -19.46
N ILE A 7 -1.45 5.54 -18.37
CA ILE A 7 -2.38 5.73 -17.24
C ILE A 7 -2.19 7.13 -16.63
N ILE A 8 -0.95 7.56 -16.40
CA ILE A 8 -0.65 8.88 -15.83
C ILE A 8 -1.13 10.00 -16.75
N ILE A 9 -0.84 9.91 -18.06
CA ILE A 9 -1.24 10.92 -19.04
C ILE A 9 -2.77 10.99 -19.12
N VAL A 10 -3.47 9.86 -19.25
CA VAL A 10 -4.94 9.82 -19.32
C VAL A 10 -5.56 10.39 -18.04
N TYR A 11 -5.03 10.01 -16.87
CA TYR A 11 -5.48 10.57 -15.61
C TYR A 11 -5.32 12.10 -15.56
N ALA A 12 -4.15 12.62 -15.94
CA ALA A 12 -3.88 14.04 -15.96
C ALA A 12 -4.78 14.79 -16.97
N VAL A 13 -4.95 14.26 -18.17
CA VAL A 13 -5.81 14.84 -19.20
C VAL A 13 -7.26 14.91 -18.73
N ILE A 14 -7.81 13.81 -18.18
CA ILE A 14 -9.19 13.81 -17.70
C ILE A 14 -9.38 14.80 -16.56
N LYS A 15 -8.42 14.87 -15.64
CA LYS A 15 -8.50 15.79 -14.49
C LYS A 15 -8.44 17.26 -14.90
N ILE A 16 -7.67 17.59 -15.95
CA ILE A 16 -7.48 18.97 -16.41
C ILE A 16 -8.59 19.41 -17.36
N PHE A 17 -8.97 18.55 -18.32
CA PHE A 17 -9.88 18.92 -19.40
C PHE A 17 -11.34 18.58 -19.14
N ILE A 18 -11.63 17.61 -18.25
CA ILE A 18 -12.99 17.15 -17.98
C ILE A 18 -13.23 17.07 -16.44
N PRO A 19 -13.18 18.23 -15.73
CA PRO A 19 -13.37 18.28 -14.29
C PRO A 19 -14.67 17.61 -13.79
N PRO A 20 -15.84 17.75 -14.49
CA PRO A 20 -17.10 17.15 -14.02
C PRO A 20 -17.04 15.63 -13.87
N VAL A 21 -16.25 14.94 -14.70
CA VAL A 21 -16.10 13.47 -14.64
C VAL A 21 -15.29 13.04 -13.41
N SER A 22 -14.30 13.85 -13.00
CA SER A 22 -13.51 13.58 -11.79
C SER A 22 -14.29 13.86 -10.50
N GLU A 23 -15.28 14.73 -10.54
CA GLU A 23 -16.18 15.03 -9.41
C GLU A 23 -17.26 13.96 -9.25
N LEU A 24 -17.74 13.37 -10.34
CA LEU A 24 -18.76 12.32 -10.31
C LEU A 24 -18.25 11.05 -9.62
N ASN A 25 -17.02 10.66 -9.88
CA ASN A 25 -16.37 9.53 -9.20
C ASN A 25 -14.84 9.67 -9.24
N LYS A 26 -14.22 9.78 -8.08
CA LYS A 26 -12.77 9.92 -7.87
C LYS A 26 -11.93 8.85 -8.60
N TYR A 27 -12.49 7.67 -8.81
CA TYR A 27 -11.78 6.54 -9.42
C TYR A 27 -11.94 6.44 -10.94
N LEU A 28 -12.89 7.17 -11.53
CA LEU A 28 -13.20 7.11 -12.98
C LEU A 28 -11.98 7.43 -13.87
N PRO A 29 -11.21 8.49 -13.62
CA PRO A 29 -10.04 8.82 -14.44
C PRO A 29 -8.97 7.71 -14.40
N MET A 30 -8.80 7.06 -13.27
CA MET A 30 -7.84 5.97 -13.13
C MET A 30 -8.32 4.70 -13.86
N ILE A 31 -9.59 4.35 -13.72
CA ILE A 31 -10.19 3.19 -14.40
C ILE A 31 -10.10 3.35 -15.92
N THR A 32 -10.43 4.52 -16.45
CA THR A 32 -10.33 4.80 -17.90
C THR A 32 -8.88 4.71 -18.38
N GLY A 33 -7.91 5.22 -17.60
CA GLY A 33 -6.50 5.09 -17.91
C GLY A 33 -6.03 3.64 -17.97
N ILE A 34 -6.47 2.82 -17.04
CA ILE A 34 -6.17 1.37 -17.03
C ILE A 34 -6.78 0.69 -18.25
N LEU A 35 -8.05 0.95 -18.58
CA LEU A 35 -8.72 0.34 -19.73
C LEU A 35 -8.05 0.72 -21.05
N ILE A 36 -7.69 1.99 -21.25
CA ILE A 36 -6.98 2.45 -22.45
C ILE A 36 -5.59 1.81 -22.54
N SER A 37 -4.86 1.75 -21.43
CA SER A 37 -3.56 1.07 -21.39
C SER A 37 -3.66 -0.41 -21.74
N GLN A 38 -4.70 -1.08 -21.24
CA GLN A 38 -4.98 -2.49 -21.51
C GLN A 38 -5.33 -2.73 -22.97
N LEU A 39 -6.17 -1.86 -23.55
CA LEU A 39 -6.51 -1.90 -24.98
C LEU A 39 -5.27 -1.70 -25.86
N TYR A 40 -4.41 -0.74 -25.51
CA TYR A 40 -3.15 -0.53 -26.22
C TYR A 40 -2.24 -1.77 -26.19
N LEU A 41 -2.12 -2.43 -25.04
CA LEU A 41 -1.36 -3.66 -24.91
C LEU A 41 -1.95 -4.79 -25.75
N GLN A 42 -3.28 -4.92 -25.76
CA GLN A 42 -3.98 -5.94 -26.53
C GLN A 42 -3.81 -5.74 -28.05
N LEU A 43 -3.75 -4.50 -28.51
CA LEU A 43 -3.49 -4.17 -29.92
C LEU A 43 -2.04 -4.47 -30.32
N LYS A 44 -1.08 -4.23 -29.42
CA LYS A 44 0.37 -4.47 -29.67
C LYS A 44 0.75 -5.95 -29.52
N ARG A 45 0.13 -6.64 -28.59
CA ARG A 45 0.41 -8.06 -28.27
C ARG A 45 -0.92 -8.74 -27.95
N PRO A 46 -1.66 -9.17 -28.98
CA PRO A 46 -2.96 -9.79 -28.77
C PRO A 46 -2.81 -11.07 -27.94
N ILE A 47 -3.53 -11.12 -26.84
CA ILE A 47 -3.66 -12.30 -25.98
C ILE A 47 -5.01 -12.94 -26.31
N SER A 48 -5.06 -14.27 -26.42
CA SER A 48 -6.30 -14.98 -26.71
C SER A 48 -7.30 -14.88 -25.56
N LEU A 49 -8.59 -15.01 -25.85
CA LEU A 49 -9.62 -15.02 -24.79
C LEU A 49 -9.44 -16.18 -23.81
N ILE A 50 -8.86 -17.28 -24.27
CA ILE A 50 -8.54 -18.45 -23.44
C ILE A 50 -7.45 -18.10 -22.44
N ASP A 51 -6.39 -17.42 -22.89
CA ASP A 51 -5.30 -16.98 -22.00
C ASP A 51 -5.78 -15.94 -20.99
N TRP A 52 -6.67 -15.02 -21.41
CA TRP A 52 -7.32 -14.09 -20.48
C TRP A 52 -8.07 -14.82 -19.37
N LYS A 53 -8.86 -15.83 -19.74
CA LYS A 53 -9.59 -16.65 -18.77
C LYS A 53 -8.63 -17.37 -17.82
N LEU A 54 -7.54 -17.93 -18.34
CA LEU A 54 -6.52 -18.59 -17.52
C LEU A 54 -5.82 -17.62 -16.55
N ILE A 55 -5.51 -16.40 -16.99
CA ILE A 55 -4.89 -15.37 -16.13
C ILE A 55 -5.86 -14.93 -15.03
N ILE A 56 -7.10 -14.60 -15.36
CA ILE A 56 -8.10 -14.11 -14.42
C ILE A 56 -8.46 -15.19 -13.39
N LEU A 57 -8.65 -16.43 -13.83
CA LEU A 57 -9.00 -17.56 -12.96
C LEU A 57 -7.78 -18.26 -12.37
N SER A 58 -6.58 -17.72 -12.54
CA SER A 58 -5.38 -18.30 -11.93
C SER A 58 -5.48 -18.28 -10.41
N SER A 59 -4.97 -19.32 -9.76
CA SER A 59 -4.93 -19.40 -8.29
C SER A 59 -4.25 -18.19 -7.65
N LYS A 60 -3.25 -17.61 -8.32
CA LYS A 60 -2.57 -16.39 -7.83
C LYS A 60 -3.50 -15.18 -7.87
N THR A 61 -4.21 -14.97 -8.98
CA THR A 61 -5.15 -13.83 -9.12
C THR A 61 -6.30 -13.95 -8.12
N LEU A 62 -6.86 -15.14 -7.97
CA LEU A 62 -7.95 -15.38 -7.02
C LEU A 62 -7.50 -15.14 -5.57
N LYS A 63 -6.31 -15.64 -5.18
CA LYS A 63 -5.76 -15.39 -3.84
C LYS A 63 -5.55 -13.90 -3.57
N LEU A 64 -5.03 -13.16 -4.55
CA LEU A 64 -4.88 -11.70 -4.43
C LEU A 64 -6.23 -10.99 -4.33
N ALA A 65 -7.21 -11.38 -5.13
CA ALA A 65 -8.56 -10.81 -5.07
C ALA A 65 -9.21 -11.05 -3.70
N VAL A 66 -9.11 -12.27 -3.18
CA VAL A 66 -9.60 -12.62 -1.84
C VAL A 66 -8.87 -11.81 -0.75
N LEU A 67 -7.55 -11.67 -0.85
CA LEU A 67 -6.77 -10.84 0.08
C LEU A 67 -7.27 -9.39 0.07
N VAL A 68 -7.44 -8.78 -1.10
CA VAL A 68 -7.95 -7.41 -1.23
C VAL A 68 -9.35 -7.29 -0.66
N LEU A 69 -10.22 -8.26 -0.92
CA LEU A 69 -11.58 -8.30 -0.34
C LEU A 69 -11.55 -8.29 1.19
N PHE A 70 -10.71 -9.12 1.80
CA PHE A 70 -10.57 -9.14 3.27
C PHE A 70 -10.03 -7.81 3.81
N ILE A 71 -9.08 -7.17 3.11
CA ILE A 71 -8.58 -5.85 3.48
C ILE A 71 -9.70 -4.80 3.45
N LEU A 72 -10.55 -4.81 2.42
CA LEU A 72 -11.68 -3.89 2.29
C LEU A 72 -12.73 -4.13 3.40
N ILE A 73 -13.06 -5.39 3.69
CA ILE A 73 -13.99 -5.74 4.78
C ILE A 73 -13.42 -5.30 6.13
N TYR A 74 -12.14 -5.57 6.38
CA TYR A 74 -11.45 -5.16 7.60
C TYR A 74 -11.45 -3.63 7.75
N GLY A 75 -11.12 -2.89 6.68
CA GLY A 75 -11.16 -1.43 6.69
C GLY A 75 -12.56 -0.88 6.96
N ALA A 76 -13.58 -1.45 6.32
CA ALA A 76 -14.98 -1.07 6.55
C ALA A 76 -15.41 -1.35 8.00
N PHE A 77 -15.03 -2.50 8.56
CA PHE A 77 -15.34 -2.87 9.95
C PHE A 77 -14.71 -1.89 10.94
N ILE A 78 -13.44 -1.56 10.78
CA ILE A 78 -12.71 -0.63 11.65
C ILE A 78 -13.30 0.78 11.60
N SER A 79 -13.78 1.19 10.43
CA SER A 79 -14.37 2.52 10.22
C SER A 79 -15.87 2.58 10.50
N SER A 80 -16.49 1.47 10.90
CA SER A 80 -17.92 1.45 11.23
C SER A 80 -18.18 2.04 12.62
N PRO A 81 -19.31 2.79 12.79
CA PRO A 81 -19.70 3.27 14.10
C PRO A 81 -20.17 2.11 14.98
N LEU A 82 -19.87 2.20 16.27
CA LEU A 82 -20.38 1.33 17.32
C LEU A 82 -21.88 1.60 17.58
N PRO A 83 -22.59 0.72 18.27
CA PRO A 83 -24.01 0.90 18.60
C PRO A 83 -24.32 2.17 19.40
N ASP A 84 -23.33 2.72 20.11
CA ASP A 84 -23.42 3.98 20.86
C ASP A 84 -23.12 5.24 20.01
N GLY A 85 -22.81 5.05 18.72
CA GLY A 85 -22.46 6.12 17.78
C GLY A 85 -20.98 6.55 17.81
N SER A 86 -20.17 6.01 18.70
CA SER A 86 -18.72 6.25 18.76
C SER A 86 -17.98 5.40 17.72
N PHE A 87 -16.70 5.71 17.46
CA PHE A 87 -15.84 4.91 16.61
C PHE A 87 -14.78 4.17 17.44
N ILE A 88 -14.45 2.95 17.05
CA ILE A 88 -13.39 2.15 17.69
C ILE A 88 -12.09 2.96 17.80
N MET A 89 -11.79 3.79 16.78
CA MET A 89 -10.58 4.61 16.76
C MET A 89 -10.56 5.73 17.79
N ASP A 90 -11.72 6.27 18.15
CA ASP A 90 -11.79 7.31 19.19
C ASP A 90 -11.45 6.72 20.56
N HIS A 91 -12.03 5.57 20.90
CA HIS A 91 -11.64 4.85 22.11
C HIS A 91 -10.16 4.48 22.15
N MET A 92 -9.60 4.06 21.01
CA MET A 92 -8.18 3.74 20.93
C MET A 92 -7.29 4.98 21.13
N LYS A 93 -7.68 6.15 20.62
CA LYS A 93 -6.97 7.42 20.87
C LYS A 93 -7.01 7.80 22.34
N ASP A 94 -8.17 7.67 22.98
CA ASP A 94 -8.35 8.00 24.39
C ASP A 94 -7.51 7.08 25.27
N GLU A 95 -7.50 5.78 24.99
CA GLU A 95 -6.67 4.83 25.73
C GLU A 95 -5.16 5.07 25.54
N LEU A 96 -4.72 5.37 24.32
CA LEU A 96 -3.32 5.72 24.06
C LEU A 96 -2.90 6.96 24.81
N SER A 97 -3.78 7.98 24.86
CA SER A 97 -3.56 9.20 25.62
C SER A 97 -3.52 8.93 27.11
N PHE A 98 -4.39 8.09 27.63
CA PHE A 98 -4.42 7.68 29.04
C PHE A 98 -3.14 6.92 29.45
N MET A 99 -2.64 6.05 28.57
CA MET A 99 -1.38 5.33 28.79
C MET A 99 -0.14 6.20 28.58
N GLY A 100 -0.28 7.45 28.15
CA GLY A 100 0.84 8.35 27.85
C GLY A 100 1.68 7.91 26.66
N ILE A 101 1.14 7.08 25.76
CA ILE A 101 1.83 6.62 24.55
C ILE A 101 1.62 7.65 23.44
N PRO A 102 2.70 8.35 22.98
CA PRO A 102 2.55 9.29 21.88
C PRO A 102 2.07 8.61 20.61
N LEU A 103 1.06 9.17 19.95
CA LEU A 103 0.47 8.68 18.72
C LEU A 103 1.52 8.42 17.61
N PHE A 104 2.56 9.25 17.59
CA PHE A 104 3.70 9.14 16.69
C PHE A 104 4.35 7.74 16.72
N PHE A 105 4.55 7.14 17.90
CA PHE A 105 5.13 5.80 18.01
C PHE A 105 4.21 4.73 17.41
N VAL A 106 2.92 4.84 17.62
CA VAL A 106 1.93 3.89 17.09
C VAL A 106 1.91 3.95 15.57
N ILE A 107 1.92 5.16 15.00
CA ILE A 107 1.92 5.42 13.55
C ILE A 107 3.17 4.85 12.87
N ILE A 108 4.30 4.84 13.56
CA ILE A 108 5.56 4.28 13.05
C ILE A 108 5.62 2.76 13.23
N LEU A 109 5.33 2.28 14.46
CA LEU A 109 5.60 0.89 14.82
C LEU A 109 4.64 -0.09 14.15
N ILE A 110 3.35 0.23 14.05
CA ILE A 110 2.37 -0.70 13.46
C ILE A 110 2.71 -1.00 11.99
N PRO A 111 2.90 -0.01 11.10
CA PRO A 111 3.28 -0.30 9.71
C PRO A 111 4.67 -0.94 9.58
N PHE A 112 5.63 -0.53 10.42
CA PHE A 112 6.98 -1.08 10.40
C PHE A 112 6.99 -2.58 10.73
N ILE A 113 6.32 -2.98 11.83
CA ILE A 113 6.20 -4.39 12.22
C ILE A 113 5.42 -5.17 11.17
N SER A 114 4.31 -4.60 10.67
CA SER A 114 3.53 -5.22 9.58
C SER A 114 4.36 -5.40 8.31
N GLY A 115 5.24 -4.44 8.00
CA GLY A 115 6.17 -4.51 6.87
C GLY A 115 7.18 -5.65 7.02
N ILE A 116 7.83 -5.74 8.19
CA ILE A 116 8.79 -6.83 8.48
C ILE A 116 8.12 -8.20 8.41
N THR A 117 6.94 -8.34 8.97
CA THR A 117 6.26 -9.65 9.06
C THR A 117 5.70 -10.11 7.72
N THR A 118 5.17 -9.19 6.91
CA THR A 118 4.56 -9.55 5.63
C THR A 118 5.54 -9.58 4.46
N GLY A 119 6.58 -8.76 4.48
CA GLY A 119 7.53 -8.60 3.38
C GLY A 119 6.92 -8.10 2.07
N LEU A 120 5.65 -7.65 2.10
CA LEU A 120 4.87 -7.21 0.94
C LEU A 120 4.18 -5.87 1.20
N ALA A 121 4.23 -4.95 0.22
CA ALA A 121 3.59 -3.64 0.34
C ALA A 121 2.08 -3.73 0.56
N VAL A 122 1.39 -4.58 -0.21
CA VAL A 122 -0.05 -4.82 -0.04
C VAL A 122 -0.37 -5.37 1.35
N GLY A 123 0.50 -6.20 1.91
CA GLY A 123 0.34 -6.79 3.23
C GLY A 123 0.38 -5.73 4.33
N PHE A 124 1.44 -4.91 4.41
CA PHE A 124 1.54 -3.92 5.48
C PHE A 124 0.52 -2.79 5.32
N VAL A 125 0.27 -2.32 4.09
CA VAL A 125 -0.75 -1.30 3.84
C VAL A 125 -2.13 -1.82 4.24
N GLY A 126 -2.49 -3.04 3.82
CA GLY A 126 -3.77 -3.64 4.15
C GLY A 126 -3.98 -3.87 5.65
N ALA A 127 -2.94 -4.27 6.37
CA ALA A 127 -3.03 -4.54 7.80
C ALA A 127 -3.02 -3.26 8.66
N SER A 128 -2.26 -2.23 8.29
CA SER A 128 -2.03 -1.07 9.15
C SER A 128 -2.81 0.19 8.73
N PHE A 129 -2.99 0.44 7.44
CA PHE A 129 -3.56 1.71 6.97
C PHE A 129 -5.03 1.96 7.34
N PRO A 130 -5.92 0.97 7.42
CA PRO A 130 -7.26 1.20 7.94
C PRO A 130 -7.27 1.81 9.35
N ILE A 131 -6.31 1.41 10.19
CA ILE A 131 -6.11 1.98 11.53
C ILE A 131 -5.44 3.37 11.42
N ILE A 132 -4.34 3.46 10.70
CA ILE A 132 -3.51 4.67 10.62
C ILE A 132 -4.28 5.86 10.02
N VAL A 133 -5.05 5.67 8.97
CA VAL A 133 -5.83 6.74 8.32
C VAL A 133 -6.82 7.36 9.31
N ASN A 134 -7.47 6.54 10.12
CA ASN A 134 -8.40 7.02 11.14
C ASN A 134 -7.66 7.69 12.31
N LEU A 135 -6.53 7.13 12.76
CA LEU A 135 -5.71 7.73 13.82
C LEU A 135 -5.07 9.05 13.40
N ALA A 136 -4.59 9.15 12.16
CA ALA A 136 -3.96 10.34 11.63
C ALA A 136 -4.93 11.52 11.47
N GLY A 137 -6.25 11.27 11.44
CA GLY A 137 -7.25 12.33 11.33
C GLY A 137 -7.13 13.19 10.06
N GLY A 138 -6.55 12.65 8.99
CA GLY A 138 -6.30 13.35 7.72
C GLY A 138 -4.95 14.06 7.63
N ASP A 139 -4.11 13.99 8.66
CA ASP A 139 -2.74 14.56 8.61
C ASP A 139 -1.87 13.77 7.63
N THR A 140 -1.42 14.45 6.59
CA THR A 140 -0.58 13.87 5.54
C THR A 140 0.81 13.49 6.06
N GLY A 141 1.37 14.23 7.03
CA GLY A 141 2.66 13.94 7.64
C GLY A 141 2.66 12.56 8.31
N TYR A 142 1.63 12.26 9.08
CA TYR A 142 1.46 10.94 9.68
C TYR A 142 1.30 9.82 8.65
N LEU A 143 0.63 10.08 7.53
CA LEU A 143 0.51 9.09 6.45
C LEU A 143 1.85 8.83 5.75
N VAL A 144 2.66 9.87 5.56
CA VAL A 144 4.02 9.76 5.00
C VAL A 144 4.91 8.95 5.94
N LEU A 145 4.88 9.24 7.24
CA LEU A 145 5.60 8.47 8.26
C LEU A 145 5.20 6.99 8.24
N ALA A 146 3.92 6.70 8.32
CA ALA A 146 3.39 5.34 8.35
C ALA A 146 3.82 4.54 7.11
N TYR A 147 3.66 5.15 5.92
CA TYR A 147 4.05 4.49 4.68
C TYR A 147 5.56 4.28 4.58
N GLY A 148 6.34 5.30 4.91
CA GLY A 148 7.79 5.24 4.85
C GLY A 148 8.38 4.18 5.79
N PHE A 149 7.93 4.16 7.03
CA PHE A 149 8.39 3.15 8.00
C PHE A 149 7.89 1.75 7.65
N GLY A 150 6.65 1.60 7.19
CA GLY A 150 6.15 0.31 6.70
C GLY A 150 6.94 -0.21 5.50
N TYR A 151 7.30 0.68 4.57
CA TYR A 151 8.12 0.34 3.40
C TYR A 151 9.54 -0.08 3.81
N ILE A 152 10.17 0.63 4.76
CA ILE A 152 11.48 0.25 5.30
C ILE A 152 11.40 -1.11 6.01
N GLY A 153 10.36 -1.33 6.81
CA GLY A 153 10.11 -2.64 7.42
C GLY A 153 10.02 -3.76 6.39
N MET A 154 9.28 -3.53 5.30
CA MET A 154 9.16 -4.48 4.19
C MET A 154 10.51 -4.79 3.54
N ILE A 155 11.34 -3.77 3.25
CA ILE A 155 12.66 -3.98 2.62
C ILE A 155 13.61 -4.75 3.54
N LEU A 156 13.53 -4.53 4.85
CA LEU A 156 14.33 -5.23 5.85
C LEU A 156 13.77 -6.61 6.21
N SER A 157 12.66 -7.01 5.62
CA SER A 157 12.01 -8.30 5.90
C SER A 157 12.79 -9.47 5.29
N PRO A 158 13.06 -10.52 6.07
CA PRO A 158 13.69 -11.74 5.55
C PRO A 158 12.78 -12.53 4.58
N VAL A 159 11.48 -12.25 4.56
CA VAL A 159 10.52 -12.86 3.63
C VAL A 159 10.23 -11.99 2.40
N HIS A 160 10.91 -10.84 2.26
CA HIS A 160 10.77 -9.98 1.10
C HIS A 160 11.35 -10.65 -0.15
N VAL A 161 10.46 -11.01 -1.09
CA VAL A 161 10.82 -11.81 -2.28
C VAL A 161 11.96 -11.19 -3.08
N CYS A 162 11.95 -9.86 -3.28
CA CYS A 162 13.01 -9.20 -4.05
C CYS A 162 14.37 -9.30 -3.36
N LEU A 163 14.40 -9.24 -2.02
CA LEU A 163 15.64 -9.39 -1.25
C LEU A 163 16.17 -10.82 -1.36
N VAL A 164 15.30 -11.81 -1.20
CA VAL A 164 15.68 -13.23 -1.30
C VAL A 164 16.23 -13.55 -2.68
N VAL A 165 15.51 -13.18 -3.74
CA VAL A 165 15.94 -13.41 -5.13
C VAL A 165 17.26 -12.68 -5.43
N THR A 166 17.45 -11.47 -4.90
CA THR A 166 18.71 -10.72 -5.06
C THR A 166 19.86 -11.43 -4.35
N ALA A 167 19.65 -11.85 -3.10
CA ALA A 167 20.66 -12.58 -2.34
C ALA A 167 21.07 -13.90 -3.04
N GLU A 168 20.10 -14.67 -3.55
CA GLU A 168 20.33 -15.87 -4.33
C GLU A 168 21.13 -15.59 -5.61
N HIS A 169 20.76 -14.54 -6.36
CA HIS A 169 21.45 -14.16 -7.59
C HIS A 169 22.93 -13.83 -7.35
N PHE A 170 23.21 -13.08 -6.30
CA PHE A 170 24.59 -12.71 -5.92
C PHE A 170 25.29 -13.76 -5.05
N LYS A 171 24.65 -14.92 -4.82
CA LYS A 171 25.19 -16.03 -4.00
C LYS A 171 25.65 -15.56 -2.62
N THR A 172 24.87 -14.68 -2.00
CA THR A 172 25.09 -14.14 -0.66
C THR A 172 23.99 -14.60 0.29
N ASP A 173 24.27 -14.55 1.60
CA ASP A 173 23.29 -14.85 2.62
C ASP A 173 22.29 -13.69 2.78
N ALA A 174 21.01 -14.01 2.98
CA ALA A 174 19.95 -12.99 3.16
C ALA A 174 20.20 -12.11 4.40
N GLY A 175 20.75 -12.68 5.48
CA GLY A 175 21.09 -11.93 6.69
C GLY A 175 22.22 -10.92 6.46
N VAL A 176 23.22 -11.27 5.65
CA VAL A 176 24.29 -10.35 5.24
C VAL A 176 23.73 -9.22 4.39
N THR A 177 22.83 -9.54 3.48
CA THR A 177 22.14 -8.55 2.64
C THR A 177 21.32 -7.59 3.49
N ILE A 178 20.52 -8.08 4.45
CA ILE A 178 19.75 -7.23 5.40
C ILE A 178 20.69 -6.33 6.18
N LYS A 179 21.81 -6.84 6.71
CA LYS A 179 22.78 -6.03 7.45
C LYS A 179 23.34 -4.89 6.60
N SER A 180 23.60 -5.11 5.32
CA SER A 180 24.07 -4.06 4.41
C SER A 180 23.03 -2.97 4.16
N LEU A 181 21.73 -3.31 4.23
CA LEU A 181 20.61 -2.39 4.06
C LEU A 181 20.31 -1.56 5.31
N LEU A 182 20.79 -1.93 6.49
CA LEU A 182 20.51 -1.19 7.72
C LEU A 182 20.99 0.27 7.65
N LYS A 183 22.21 0.52 7.15
CA LYS A 183 22.74 1.88 7.04
C LYS A 183 21.85 2.79 6.16
N PRO A 184 21.56 2.44 4.88
CA PRO A 184 20.66 3.25 4.06
C PRO A 184 19.23 3.34 4.65
N ALA A 185 18.75 2.30 5.33
CA ALA A 185 17.45 2.33 5.99
C ALA A 185 17.40 3.39 7.10
N PHE A 186 18.43 3.51 7.95
CA PHE A 186 18.51 4.56 8.96
C PHE A 186 18.53 5.96 8.34
N PHE A 187 19.27 6.17 7.25
CA PHE A 187 19.24 7.46 6.53
C PHE A 187 17.85 7.79 5.98
N LEU A 188 17.16 6.80 5.42
CA LEU A 188 15.79 6.98 4.94
C LEU A 188 14.82 7.28 6.07
N MET A 189 14.92 6.59 7.22
CA MET A 189 14.10 6.88 8.41
C MET A 189 14.27 8.33 8.86
N GLY A 190 15.52 8.80 8.97
CA GLY A 190 15.81 10.19 9.30
C GLY A 190 15.23 11.19 8.29
N GLY A 191 15.38 10.92 7.00
CA GLY A 191 14.81 11.75 5.94
C GLY A 191 13.29 11.82 5.98
N ILE A 192 12.62 10.70 6.24
CA ILE A 192 11.15 10.63 6.35
C ILE A 192 10.66 11.46 7.54
N ILE A 193 11.32 11.37 8.70
CA ILE A 193 10.97 12.17 9.89
C ILE A 193 11.14 13.67 9.64
N ILE A 194 12.12 14.08 8.84
CA ILE A 194 12.34 15.51 8.55
C ILE A 194 11.27 16.07 7.59
N ILE A 195 10.75 15.23 6.68
CA ILE A 195 9.80 15.65 5.65
C ILE A 195 8.35 15.61 6.15
N SER A 196 8.07 14.76 7.15
CA SER A 196 6.73 14.60 7.75
C SER A 196 6.43 15.70 8.76
#